data_93e5a828aa7c7099f2d7418a84d3dd7a
#
_entry.id   93e5a828aa7c7099f2d7418a84d3dd7a
#
_cell.length_a   1.000
_cell.length_b   1.000
_cell.length_c   1.000
_cell.angle_alpha   90.00
_cell.angle_beta   90.00
_cell.angle_gamma   90.00
#
_symmetry.space_group_name_H-M   'P 1'
#
loop_
_entity.id
_entity.type
_entity.pdbx_description
1 polymer ?
#
loop_
_entity_poly.entity_id
_entity_poly.type
_entity_poly.pdbx_seq_one_letter_code
_entity_poly.pdbx_strand_id
1 'polypeptide(L)'
;MEGALEAATRKTRWRLIPLMLILYVLAFLDRADIGFAKNSYQLDTHISNSVFALGAGIFFSAYALLGAPANLLMQRFGARRWIGCTTLTWGLLAASMSHADCAWKFLLIRTLLGAAEAGFFPGMIYLTSQWFPQQQRAGVMGLFYMGVPLALTLGSPFAGALLELQGLGGRPGWAWMFLVDGGLAMLAGVWVFFYLDDRPSEARFLSAEERAALVQELQIEERVKAVPSIRDAVRNGQVWRLAAIYMMIQMGVYGLIFFLPSQIAALLGRRVGLASSLITAIPWLVAMAGTYLIPRYADRSEKRRYVAAATLLVGGIGIGVSAFGGPVVAILALSAAATGLIAVQPVFWTMPTGLLTGRALAAGIGFVNMFGAFGGLLAPLLRVKAESVFANQSAGLVTLSIVVIAAATMIAMLKPNPYSQVFREES
;
A
#
# COMPACT_ATOMS: atom_id res chain seq x y z
N MET A 1 -6.13 -36.35 -10.16
CA MET A 1 -5.16 -35.27 -9.98
C MET A 1 -5.82 -33.88 -9.95
N GLU A 2 -6.74 -33.54 -10.87
CA GLU A 2 -7.44 -32.24 -10.88
C GLU A 2 -8.19 -31.96 -9.57
N GLY A 3 -8.98 -32.90 -9.06
CA GLY A 3 -9.69 -32.72 -7.78
C GLY A 3 -8.77 -32.52 -6.57
N ALA A 4 -7.58 -33.16 -6.55
CA ALA A 4 -6.59 -32.97 -5.49
C ALA A 4 -5.94 -31.57 -5.55
N LEU A 5 -5.65 -31.07 -6.77
CA LEU A 5 -5.13 -29.72 -6.98
C LEU A 5 -6.14 -28.64 -6.56
N GLU A 6 -7.42 -28.84 -6.90
CA GLU A 6 -8.49 -27.92 -6.54
C GLU A 6 -8.71 -27.88 -5.01
N ALA A 7 -8.67 -29.03 -4.35
CA ALA A 7 -8.73 -29.12 -2.90
C ALA A 7 -7.52 -28.46 -2.23
N ALA A 8 -6.31 -28.72 -2.74
CA ALA A 8 -5.07 -28.11 -2.25
C ALA A 8 -5.11 -26.60 -2.36
N THR A 9 -5.46 -26.05 -3.52
CA THR A 9 -5.51 -24.60 -3.74
C THR A 9 -6.60 -23.93 -2.90
N ARG A 10 -7.75 -24.57 -2.70
CA ARG A 10 -8.81 -24.08 -1.80
C ARG A 10 -8.33 -24.01 -0.36
N LYS A 11 -7.70 -25.05 0.18
CA LYS A 11 -7.14 -25.07 1.54
C LYS A 11 -6.05 -24.03 1.71
N THR A 12 -5.14 -23.92 0.73
CA THR A 12 -4.08 -22.91 0.71
C THR A 12 -4.64 -21.49 0.73
N ARG A 13 -5.70 -21.22 -0.05
CA ARG A 13 -6.39 -19.93 -0.07
C ARG A 13 -6.95 -19.56 1.29
N TRP A 14 -7.70 -20.46 1.93
CA TRP A 14 -8.28 -20.23 3.25
C TRP A 14 -7.25 -20.08 4.36
N ARG A 15 -6.06 -20.64 4.19
CA ARG A 15 -4.98 -20.53 5.17
C ARG A 15 -4.11 -19.30 4.97
N LEU A 16 -3.68 -19.00 3.76
CA LEU A 16 -2.70 -17.95 3.50
C LEU A 16 -3.32 -16.57 3.31
N ILE A 17 -4.50 -16.45 2.67
CA ILE A 17 -5.10 -15.12 2.43
C ILE A 17 -5.41 -14.38 3.74
N PRO A 18 -6.04 -14.99 4.76
CA PRO A 18 -6.27 -14.30 6.03
C PRO A 18 -4.97 -13.84 6.69
N LEU A 19 -3.93 -14.67 6.69
CA LEU A 19 -2.61 -14.29 7.21
C LEU A 19 -2.03 -13.10 6.46
N MET A 20 -1.98 -13.17 5.13
CA MET A 20 -1.47 -12.10 4.28
C MET A 20 -2.25 -10.80 4.50
N LEU A 21 -3.59 -10.90 4.62
CA LEU A 21 -4.48 -9.76 4.81
C LEU A 21 -4.25 -9.10 6.18
N ILE A 22 -4.14 -9.90 7.26
CA ILE A 22 -3.86 -9.38 8.61
C ILE A 22 -2.52 -8.66 8.64
N LEU A 23 -1.47 -9.26 8.11
CA LEU A 23 -0.14 -8.64 8.06
C LEU A 23 -0.15 -7.34 7.23
N TYR A 24 -0.92 -7.31 6.14
CA TYR A 24 -1.03 -6.11 5.30
C TYR A 24 -1.83 -5.00 5.98
N VAL A 25 -2.88 -5.37 6.70
CA VAL A 25 -3.65 -4.42 7.54
C VAL A 25 -2.72 -3.81 8.59
N LEU A 26 -1.96 -4.61 9.33
CA LEU A 26 -1.02 -4.11 10.35
C LEU A 26 0.05 -3.20 9.74
N ALA A 27 0.63 -3.55 8.59
CA ALA A 27 1.59 -2.69 7.90
C ALA A 27 0.98 -1.35 7.45
N PHE A 28 -0.31 -1.33 7.06
CA PHE A 28 -0.98 -0.07 6.70
C PHE A 28 -1.46 0.73 7.89
N LEU A 29 -1.80 0.09 9.02
CA LEU A 29 -2.06 0.78 10.29
C LEU A 29 -0.82 1.57 10.72
N ASP A 30 0.34 0.91 10.81
CA ASP A 30 1.61 1.55 11.17
C ASP A 30 1.94 2.77 10.29
N ARG A 31 1.71 2.65 8.98
CA ARG A 31 1.90 3.77 8.05
C ARG A 31 0.90 4.90 8.23
N ALA A 32 -0.35 4.59 8.58
CA ALA A 32 -1.41 5.57 8.76
C ALA A 32 -1.32 6.29 10.11
N ASP A 33 -0.82 5.63 11.15
CA ASP A 33 -0.71 6.13 12.52
C ASP A 33 0.00 7.46 12.62
N ILE A 34 1.03 7.66 11.79
CA ILE A 34 1.75 8.93 11.74
C ILE A 34 0.82 10.11 11.38
N GLY A 35 -0.21 9.85 10.55
CA GLY A 35 -1.21 10.84 10.18
C GLY A 35 -2.18 11.15 11.32
N PHE A 36 -2.61 10.12 12.08
CA PHE A 36 -3.47 10.29 13.26
C PHE A 36 -2.72 10.95 14.42
N ALA A 37 -1.47 10.58 14.66
CA ALA A 37 -0.63 11.14 15.72
C ALA A 37 -0.23 12.59 15.46
N LYS A 38 -0.19 13.05 14.20
CA LYS A 38 0.48 14.28 13.77
C LYS A 38 0.30 15.45 14.74
N ASN A 39 -0.93 15.84 15.02
CA ASN A 39 -1.19 17.06 15.77
C ASN A 39 -0.80 16.93 17.25
N SER A 40 -1.17 15.84 17.92
CA SER A 40 -0.82 15.58 19.33
C SER A 40 0.68 15.35 19.49
N TYR A 41 1.29 14.60 18.58
CA TYR A 41 2.73 14.34 18.59
C TYR A 41 3.55 15.61 18.41
N GLN A 42 3.18 16.50 17.48
CA GLN A 42 3.88 17.77 17.27
C GLN A 42 3.70 18.75 18.45
N LEU A 43 2.53 18.75 19.10
CA LEU A 43 2.30 19.57 20.30
C LEU A 43 3.21 19.13 21.46
N ASP A 44 3.36 17.83 21.67
CA ASP A 44 4.14 17.28 22.79
C ASP A 44 5.66 17.35 22.54
N THR A 45 6.10 17.11 21.30
CA THR A 45 7.52 16.99 20.93
C THR A 45 8.12 18.27 20.34
N HIS A 46 7.29 19.27 20.01
CA HIS A 46 7.67 20.53 19.35
C HIS A 46 8.38 20.33 17.99
N ILE A 47 8.18 19.18 17.35
CA ILE A 47 8.71 18.88 16.01
C ILE A 47 8.01 19.74 14.95
N SER A 48 8.81 20.43 14.11
CA SER A 48 8.30 21.29 13.05
C SER A 48 7.56 20.51 11.96
N ASN A 49 6.67 21.18 11.22
CA ASN A 49 5.98 20.58 10.06
C ASN A 49 6.95 20.01 9.01
N SER A 50 8.09 20.67 8.78
CA SER A 50 9.09 20.22 7.81
C SER A 50 9.78 18.93 8.26
N VAL A 51 10.16 18.82 9.54
CA VAL A 51 10.75 17.61 10.13
C VAL A 51 9.72 16.48 10.14
N PHE A 52 8.46 16.78 10.47
CA PHE A 52 7.40 15.81 10.43
C PHE A 52 7.19 15.27 9.00
N ALA A 53 7.12 16.15 8.00
CA ALA A 53 6.98 15.75 6.59
C ALA A 53 8.17 14.90 6.11
N LEU A 54 9.39 15.28 6.53
CA LEU A 54 10.59 14.48 6.24
C LEU A 54 10.49 13.08 6.87
N GLY A 55 10.09 12.97 8.14
CA GLY A 55 9.96 11.69 8.83
C GLY A 55 8.85 10.81 8.27
N ALA A 56 7.72 11.39 7.85
CA ALA A 56 6.68 10.68 7.16
C ALA A 56 7.17 10.12 5.82
N GLY A 57 8.00 10.89 5.10
CA GLY A 57 8.53 10.51 3.79
C GLY A 57 9.77 9.61 3.82
N ILE A 58 10.71 9.80 4.76
CA ILE A 58 12.02 9.12 4.80
C ILE A 58 11.88 7.60 4.94
N PHE A 59 10.81 7.13 5.56
CA PHE A 59 10.40 5.75 5.58
C PHE A 59 10.47 5.12 4.17
N PHE A 60 9.91 5.81 3.18
CA PHE A 60 9.83 5.31 1.81
C PHE A 60 11.16 5.29 1.10
N SER A 61 12.13 6.12 1.49
CA SER A 61 13.49 6.06 0.94
C SER A 61 14.16 4.75 1.30
N ALA A 62 14.16 4.38 2.58
CA ALA A 62 14.72 3.12 3.03
C ALA A 62 13.93 1.92 2.46
N TYR A 63 12.60 2.02 2.44
CA TYR A 63 11.72 1.02 1.85
C TYR A 63 12.03 0.76 0.36
N ALA A 64 12.21 1.82 -0.45
CA ALA A 64 12.51 1.71 -1.87
C ALA A 64 13.89 1.09 -2.13
N LEU A 65 14.91 1.54 -1.39
CA LEU A 65 16.28 1.11 -1.58
C LEU A 65 16.52 -0.34 -1.16
N LEU A 66 15.86 -0.77 -0.10
CA LEU A 66 16.06 -2.10 0.49
C LEU A 66 15.07 -3.17 0.01
N GLY A 67 14.04 -2.82 -0.74
CA GLY A 67 13.03 -3.76 -1.21
C GLY A 67 13.60 -4.92 -2.04
N ALA A 68 14.50 -4.65 -2.98
CA ALA A 68 15.13 -5.68 -3.80
C ALA A 68 16.12 -6.56 -3.00
N PRO A 69 17.07 -6.02 -2.21
CA PRO A 69 17.90 -6.82 -1.30
C PRO A 69 17.09 -7.67 -0.33
N ALA A 70 16.04 -7.11 0.26
CA ALA A 70 15.18 -7.81 1.21
C ALA A 70 14.49 -9.03 0.57
N ASN A 71 14.04 -8.92 -0.68
CA ASN A 71 13.44 -10.04 -1.41
C ASN A 71 14.45 -11.16 -1.71
N LEU A 72 15.70 -10.81 -2.03
CA LEU A 72 16.77 -11.80 -2.19
C LEU A 72 17.07 -12.54 -0.89
N LEU A 73 17.10 -11.83 0.23
CA LEU A 73 17.29 -12.43 1.55
C LEU A 73 16.13 -13.38 1.91
N MET A 74 14.90 -13.02 1.58
CA MET A 74 13.75 -13.89 1.79
C MET A 74 13.85 -15.20 1.00
N GLN A 75 14.31 -15.15 -0.25
CA GLN A 75 14.53 -16.35 -1.06
C GLN A 75 15.59 -17.28 -0.42
N ARG A 76 16.60 -16.71 0.25
CA ARG A 76 17.66 -17.47 0.92
C ARG A 76 17.25 -18.07 2.27
N PHE A 77 16.51 -17.31 3.09
CA PHE A 77 16.16 -17.70 4.46
C PHE A 77 14.82 -18.41 4.58
N GLY A 78 14.00 -18.40 3.53
CA GLY A 78 12.62 -18.91 3.53
C GLY A 78 11.60 -17.86 3.96
N ALA A 79 10.36 -18.03 3.49
CA ALA A 79 9.29 -17.06 3.71
C ALA A 79 8.90 -16.97 5.20
N ARG A 80 8.77 -18.09 5.89
CA ARG A 80 8.37 -18.15 7.30
C ARG A 80 9.31 -17.36 8.20
N ARG A 81 10.61 -17.65 8.12
CA ARG A 81 11.62 -16.98 8.95
C ARG A 81 11.73 -15.50 8.59
N TRP A 82 11.76 -15.19 7.31
CA TRP A 82 11.92 -13.82 6.84
C TRP A 82 10.73 -12.95 7.24
N ILE A 83 9.50 -13.35 6.91
CA ILE A 83 8.29 -12.59 7.23
C ILE A 83 8.13 -12.48 8.75
N GLY A 84 8.36 -13.56 9.51
CA GLY A 84 8.28 -13.53 10.98
C GLY A 84 9.29 -12.57 11.59
N CYS A 85 10.58 -12.66 11.22
CA CYS A 85 11.61 -11.75 11.74
C CYS A 85 11.38 -10.30 11.36
N THR A 86 11.04 -10.01 10.10
CA THR A 86 10.79 -8.64 9.65
C THR A 86 9.56 -8.06 10.33
N THR A 87 8.47 -8.83 10.50
CA THR A 87 7.27 -8.40 11.21
C THR A 87 7.54 -8.11 12.68
N LEU A 88 8.32 -8.95 13.37
CA LEU A 88 8.77 -8.68 14.74
C LEU A 88 9.62 -7.41 14.82
N THR A 89 10.55 -7.23 13.88
CA THR A 89 11.45 -6.08 13.87
C THR A 89 10.69 -4.80 13.62
N TRP A 90 9.78 -4.76 12.64
CA TRP A 90 8.99 -3.54 12.41
C TRP A 90 8.04 -3.27 13.60
N GLY A 91 7.42 -4.30 14.18
CA GLY A 91 6.58 -4.13 15.36
C GLY A 91 7.32 -3.53 16.55
N LEU A 92 8.57 -3.97 16.79
CA LEU A 92 9.43 -3.38 17.82
C LEU A 92 9.78 -1.92 17.51
N LEU A 93 10.10 -1.62 16.25
CA LEU A 93 10.42 -0.25 15.83
C LEU A 93 9.17 0.65 15.89
N ALA A 94 7.99 0.15 15.48
CA ALA A 94 6.74 0.87 15.63
C ALA A 94 6.43 1.18 17.10
N ALA A 95 6.55 0.19 17.98
CA ALA A 95 6.40 0.42 19.42
C ALA A 95 7.41 1.43 19.98
N SER A 96 8.66 1.42 19.47
CA SER A 96 9.71 2.36 19.89
C SER A 96 9.41 3.81 19.51
N MET A 97 8.52 4.07 18.52
CA MET A 97 8.02 5.41 18.21
C MET A 97 7.39 6.09 19.43
N SER A 98 6.83 5.33 20.38
CA SER A 98 6.29 5.86 21.64
C SER A 98 7.32 6.61 22.51
N HIS A 99 8.61 6.47 22.23
CA HIS A 99 9.74 7.12 22.90
C HIS A 99 10.47 8.13 22.00
N ALA A 100 9.91 8.43 20.82
CA ALA A 100 10.49 9.36 19.87
C ALA A 100 10.13 10.82 20.26
N ASP A 101 10.79 11.35 21.28
CA ASP A 101 10.56 12.67 21.87
C ASP A 101 11.29 13.82 21.15
N CYS A 102 12.16 13.52 20.19
CA CYS A 102 12.95 14.51 19.47
C CYS A 102 13.13 14.14 17.99
N ALA A 103 13.49 15.13 17.17
CA ALA A 103 13.60 15.02 15.73
C ALA A 103 14.50 13.87 15.25
N TRP A 104 15.69 13.71 15.86
CA TRP A 104 16.63 12.68 15.41
C TRP A 104 16.12 11.25 15.70
N LYS A 105 15.50 10.99 16.86
CA LYS A 105 14.89 9.70 17.18
C LYS A 105 13.75 9.40 16.20
N PHE A 106 12.89 10.39 15.97
CA PHE A 106 11.80 10.28 15.00
C PHE A 106 12.30 9.88 13.61
N LEU A 107 13.27 10.62 13.06
CA LEU A 107 13.83 10.33 11.73
C LEU A 107 14.54 8.98 11.66
N LEU A 108 15.31 8.64 12.71
CA LEU A 108 16.03 7.36 12.79
C LEU A 108 15.04 6.18 12.80
N ILE A 109 14.06 6.20 13.72
CA ILE A 109 13.09 5.12 13.83
C ILE A 109 12.28 4.97 12.54
N ARG A 110 11.83 6.09 11.93
CA ARG A 110 11.12 6.08 10.65
C ARG A 110 11.96 5.49 9.51
N THR A 111 13.26 5.77 9.48
CA THR A 111 14.18 5.19 8.49
C THR A 111 14.35 3.69 8.70
N LEU A 112 14.59 3.26 9.94
CA LEU A 112 14.75 1.84 10.29
C LEU A 112 13.45 1.05 10.05
N LEU A 113 12.29 1.66 10.33
CA LEU A 113 10.98 1.08 10.09
C LEU A 113 10.75 0.83 8.60
N GLY A 114 11.08 1.81 7.73
CA GLY A 114 11.05 1.64 6.29
C GLY A 114 11.96 0.53 5.80
N ALA A 115 13.15 0.40 6.41
CA ALA A 115 14.09 -0.69 6.12
C ALA A 115 13.54 -2.07 6.53
N ALA A 116 12.91 -2.17 7.71
CA ALA A 116 12.34 -3.41 8.21
C ALA A 116 11.14 -3.89 7.36
N GLU A 117 10.30 -2.96 6.89
CA GLU A 117 9.14 -3.28 6.05
C GLU A 117 9.48 -3.49 4.56
N ALA A 118 10.68 -3.12 4.11
CA ALA A 118 11.02 -3.05 2.68
C ALA A 118 10.78 -4.35 1.91
N GLY A 119 10.99 -5.49 2.55
CA GLY A 119 10.79 -6.82 1.95
C GLY A 119 9.37 -7.35 2.04
N PHE A 120 8.46 -6.68 2.75
CA PHE A 120 7.15 -7.23 3.03
C PHE A 120 6.29 -7.38 1.76
N PHE A 121 6.03 -6.30 1.04
CA PHE A 121 5.18 -6.35 -0.15
C PHE A 121 5.74 -7.23 -1.28
N PRO A 122 7.03 -7.09 -1.69
CA PRO A 122 7.64 -8.03 -2.61
C PRO A 122 7.63 -9.47 -2.10
N GLY A 123 7.77 -9.63 -0.79
CA GLY A 123 7.67 -10.91 -0.10
C GLY A 123 6.31 -11.58 -0.23
N MET A 124 5.23 -10.83 -0.15
CA MET A 124 3.87 -11.35 -0.35
C MET A 124 3.63 -11.77 -1.81
N ILE A 125 4.17 -11.03 -2.78
CA ILE A 125 4.14 -11.43 -4.19
C ILE A 125 4.92 -12.75 -4.40
N TYR A 126 6.11 -12.86 -3.80
CA TYR A 126 6.92 -14.08 -3.86
C TYR A 126 6.19 -15.26 -3.19
N LEU A 127 5.66 -15.09 -1.98
CA LEU A 127 4.86 -16.10 -1.28
C LEU A 127 3.69 -16.57 -2.16
N THR A 128 2.95 -15.62 -2.75
CA THR A 128 1.85 -15.95 -3.65
C THR A 128 2.33 -16.78 -4.85
N SER A 129 3.50 -16.47 -5.41
CA SER A 129 4.07 -17.21 -6.54
C SER A 129 4.52 -18.64 -6.18
N GLN A 130 4.87 -18.88 -4.91
CA GLN A 130 5.30 -20.18 -4.41
C GLN A 130 4.14 -21.10 -4.01
N TRP A 131 2.97 -20.53 -3.70
CA TRP A 131 1.84 -21.28 -3.13
C TRP A 131 0.62 -21.37 -4.04
N PHE A 132 0.55 -20.55 -5.10
CA PHE A 132 -0.61 -20.52 -6.00
C PHE A 132 -0.20 -20.65 -7.45
N PRO A 133 -0.92 -21.50 -8.23
CA PRO A 133 -0.80 -21.54 -9.68
C PRO A 133 -1.03 -20.16 -10.31
N GLN A 134 -0.40 -19.90 -11.44
CA GLN A 134 -0.40 -18.60 -12.13
C GLN A 134 -1.83 -18.06 -12.39
N GLN A 135 -2.74 -18.94 -12.76
CA GLN A 135 -4.14 -18.61 -13.04
C GLN A 135 -4.88 -18.04 -11.83
N GLN A 136 -4.46 -18.38 -10.60
CA GLN A 136 -5.10 -17.96 -9.35
C GLN A 136 -4.44 -16.75 -8.69
N ARG A 137 -3.19 -16.43 -9.05
CA ARG A 137 -2.40 -15.35 -8.40
C ARG A 137 -3.07 -13.99 -8.48
N ALA A 138 -3.69 -13.65 -9.62
CA ALA A 138 -4.39 -12.38 -9.78
C ALA A 138 -5.55 -12.22 -8.78
N GLY A 139 -6.34 -13.29 -8.59
CA GLY A 139 -7.43 -13.29 -7.61
C GLY A 139 -6.96 -13.19 -6.15
N VAL A 140 -5.87 -13.90 -5.82
CA VAL A 140 -5.24 -13.82 -4.47
C VAL A 140 -4.71 -12.42 -4.20
N MET A 141 -3.99 -11.84 -5.16
CA MET A 141 -3.46 -10.48 -5.03
C MET A 141 -4.58 -9.43 -4.98
N GLY A 142 -5.67 -9.62 -5.72
CA GLY A 142 -6.83 -8.74 -5.63
C GLY A 142 -7.43 -8.71 -4.22
N LEU A 143 -7.58 -9.87 -3.57
CA LEU A 143 -8.02 -9.95 -2.18
C LEU A 143 -7.00 -9.33 -1.21
N PHE A 144 -5.71 -9.54 -1.44
CA PHE A 144 -4.65 -8.94 -0.65
C PHE A 144 -4.69 -7.39 -0.71
N TYR A 145 -4.90 -6.82 -1.90
CA TYR A 145 -5.03 -5.35 -2.06
C TYR A 145 -6.23 -4.74 -1.34
N MET A 146 -7.29 -5.51 -1.07
CA MET A 146 -8.42 -5.05 -0.24
C MET A 146 -7.99 -4.73 1.21
N GLY A 147 -6.82 -5.21 1.64
CA GLY A 147 -6.25 -4.88 2.94
C GLY A 147 -6.01 -3.39 3.16
N VAL A 148 -5.70 -2.61 2.10
CA VAL A 148 -5.46 -1.16 2.23
C VAL A 148 -6.71 -0.40 2.69
N PRO A 149 -7.82 -0.40 1.93
CA PRO A 149 -9.02 0.31 2.38
C PRO A 149 -9.63 -0.31 3.64
N LEU A 150 -9.45 -1.61 3.87
CA LEU A 150 -9.87 -2.27 5.11
C LEU A 150 -9.09 -1.74 6.32
N ALA A 151 -7.76 -1.66 6.21
CA ALA A 151 -6.89 -1.12 7.24
C ALA A 151 -7.27 0.32 7.60
N LEU A 152 -7.48 1.16 6.59
CA LEU A 152 -7.80 2.57 6.80
C LEU A 152 -9.22 2.78 7.32
N THR A 153 -10.18 1.92 6.93
CA THR A 153 -11.56 1.98 7.44
C THR A 153 -11.65 1.56 8.91
N LEU A 154 -11.05 0.41 9.26
CA LEU A 154 -11.08 -0.11 10.63
C LEU A 154 -10.05 0.59 11.53
N GLY A 155 -8.90 0.92 10.97
CA GLY A 155 -7.81 1.60 11.67
C GLY A 155 -8.14 3.01 12.08
N SER A 156 -8.94 3.75 11.29
CA SER A 156 -9.31 5.12 11.66
C SER A 156 -10.00 5.19 13.03
N PRO A 157 -11.11 4.50 13.30
CA PRO A 157 -11.72 4.52 14.64
C PRO A 157 -10.82 3.87 15.69
N PHE A 158 -10.02 2.86 15.36
CA PHE A 158 -9.09 2.22 16.28
C PHE A 158 -8.00 3.19 16.74
N ALA A 159 -7.33 3.86 15.84
CA ALA A 159 -6.34 4.92 16.14
C ALA A 159 -6.98 6.04 16.97
N GLY A 160 -8.20 6.46 16.58
CA GLY A 160 -8.95 7.48 17.33
C GLY A 160 -9.24 7.08 18.78
N ALA A 161 -9.63 5.80 19.01
CA ALA A 161 -9.86 5.28 20.36
C ALA A 161 -8.57 5.23 21.19
N LEU A 162 -7.44 4.85 20.58
CA LEU A 162 -6.16 4.83 21.27
C LEU A 162 -5.67 6.25 21.64
N LEU A 163 -5.95 7.24 20.79
CA LEU A 163 -5.65 8.64 21.11
C LEU A 163 -6.43 9.17 22.32
N GLU A 164 -7.63 8.62 22.62
CA GLU A 164 -8.41 8.98 23.83
C GLU A 164 -7.76 8.46 25.13
N LEU A 165 -6.78 7.56 25.06
CA LEU A 165 -6.01 7.09 26.20
C LEU A 165 -5.00 8.12 26.73
N GLN A 166 -5.19 9.39 26.38
CA GLN A 166 -4.36 10.52 26.81
C GLN A 166 -4.26 10.59 28.34
N GLY A 167 -3.02 10.53 28.85
CA GLY A 167 -2.72 10.59 30.29
C GLY A 167 -2.75 9.25 31.00
N LEU A 168 -3.24 8.18 30.39
CA LEU A 168 -3.23 6.84 30.97
C LEU A 168 -1.78 6.38 31.21
N GLY A 169 -1.46 5.99 32.45
CA GLY A 169 -0.09 5.60 32.83
C GLY A 169 0.96 6.72 32.63
N GLY A 170 0.54 7.99 32.64
CA GLY A 170 1.43 9.13 32.43
C GLY A 170 1.91 9.32 30.99
N ARG A 171 1.30 8.63 30.04
CA ARG A 171 1.70 8.66 28.62
C ARG A 171 0.69 9.40 27.75
N PRO A 172 1.14 10.09 26.68
CA PRO A 172 0.23 10.68 25.71
C PRO A 172 -0.47 9.59 24.86
N GLY A 173 -1.67 9.91 24.35
CA GLY A 173 -2.47 8.97 23.57
C GLY A 173 -1.77 8.45 22.30
N TRP A 174 -0.98 9.31 21.62
CA TRP A 174 -0.18 8.88 20.46
C TRP A 174 0.88 7.81 20.82
N ALA A 175 1.42 7.85 22.04
CA ALA A 175 2.38 6.84 22.47
C ALA A 175 1.69 5.48 22.69
N TRP A 176 0.47 5.48 23.22
CA TRP A 176 -0.35 4.25 23.33
C TRP A 176 -0.67 3.67 21.95
N MET A 177 -0.98 4.51 20.97
CA MET A 177 -1.25 4.06 19.59
C MET A 177 -0.06 3.29 19.03
N PHE A 178 1.13 3.86 19.04
CA PHE A 178 2.34 3.17 18.56
C PHE A 178 2.70 1.92 19.37
N LEU A 179 2.48 1.92 20.68
CA LEU A 179 2.74 0.75 21.53
C LEU A 179 1.80 -0.41 21.20
N VAL A 180 0.50 -0.12 21.04
CA VAL A 180 -0.50 -1.15 20.76
C VAL A 180 -0.31 -1.71 19.35
N ASP A 181 -0.17 -0.86 18.34
CA ASP A 181 -0.01 -1.30 16.94
C ASP A 181 1.30 -2.05 16.74
N GLY A 182 2.40 -1.56 17.31
CA GLY A 182 3.68 -2.28 17.31
C GLY A 182 3.58 -3.61 18.06
N GLY A 183 2.87 -3.65 19.19
CA GLY A 183 2.59 -4.87 19.95
C GLY A 183 1.82 -5.91 19.14
N LEU A 184 0.75 -5.48 18.43
CA LEU A 184 -0.02 -6.34 17.53
C LEU A 184 0.84 -6.89 16.39
N ALA A 185 1.71 -6.05 15.80
CA ALA A 185 2.65 -6.49 14.78
C ALA A 185 3.65 -7.53 15.33
N MET A 186 4.18 -7.32 16.54
CA MET A 186 5.05 -8.33 17.18
C MET A 186 4.34 -9.65 17.41
N LEU A 187 3.11 -9.63 17.92
CA LEU A 187 2.29 -10.84 18.11
C LEU A 187 2.03 -11.55 16.78
N ALA A 188 1.73 -10.79 15.73
CA ALA A 188 1.55 -11.34 14.38
C ALA A 188 2.85 -11.96 13.85
N GLY A 189 4.01 -11.34 14.10
CA GLY A 189 5.32 -11.89 13.75
C GLY A 189 5.60 -13.24 14.43
N VAL A 190 5.28 -13.33 15.72
CA VAL A 190 5.36 -14.61 16.46
C VAL A 190 4.39 -15.64 15.87
N TRP A 191 3.15 -15.23 15.55
CA TRP A 191 2.16 -16.12 14.95
C TRP A 191 2.62 -16.68 13.60
N VAL A 192 3.31 -15.91 12.77
CA VAL A 192 3.86 -16.36 11.48
C VAL A 192 4.77 -17.56 11.65
N PHE A 193 5.64 -17.61 12.69
CA PHE A 193 6.56 -18.72 12.91
C PHE A 193 5.86 -20.06 13.17
N PHE A 194 4.67 -20.04 13.74
CA PHE A 194 3.89 -21.25 14.03
C PHE A 194 2.90 -21.60 12.92
N TYR A 195 2.42 -20.62 12.20
CA TYR A 195 1.32 -20.77 11.25
C TYR A 195 1.76 -20.99 9.82
N LEU A 196 2.83 -20.32 9.36
CA LEU A 196 3.31 -20.37 7.98
C LEU A 196 4.28 -21.54 7.79
N ASP A 197 4.07 -22.34 6.76
CA ASP A 197 5.02 -23.33 6.27
C ASP A 197 5.89 -22.70 5.16
N ASP A 198 7.17 -23.10 5.01
CA ASP A 198 8.08 -22.46 4.07
C ASP A 198 7.78 -22.81 2.62
N ARG A 199 7.37 -24.06 2.36
CA ARG A 199 7.12 -24.58 1.00
C ARG A 199 5.87 -25.45 0.96
N PRO A 200 5.20 -25.53 -0.21
CA PRO A 200 4.07 -26.45 -0.40
C PRO A 200 4.42 -27.91 -0.13
N SER A 201 5.67 -28.35 -0.41
CA SER A 201 6.17 -29.70 -0.13
C SER A 201 6.18 -30.04 1.37
N GLU A 202 6.25 -29.04 2.25
CA GLU A 202 6.31 -29.16 3.70
C GLU A 202 4.97 -28.81 4.38
N ALA A 203 3.92 -28.54 3.58
CA ALA A 203 2.64 -28.07 4.06
C ALA A 203 1.96 -29.09 4.99
N ARG A 204 1.83 -28.75 6.27
CA ARG A 204 1.25 -29.62 7.30
C ARG A 204 -0.27 -29.78 7.19
N PHE A 205 -0.92 -28.87 6.50
CA PHE A 205 -2.38 -28.81 6.33
C PHE A 205 -2.89 -29.48 5.04
N LEU A 206 -1.97 -29.94 4.16
CA LEU A 206 -2.30 -30.65 2.91
C LEU A 206 -2.07 -32.15 3.06
N SER A 207 -2.92 -32.98 2.45
CA SER A 207 -2.68 -34.41 2.32
C SER A 207 -1.47 -34.69 1.40
N ALA A 208 -0.95 -35.91 1.40
CA ALA A 208 0.17 -36.28 0.54
C ALA A 208 -0.16 -36.10 -0.95
N GLU A 209 -1.39 -36.47 -1.38
CA GLU A 209 -1.86 -36.34 -2.75
C GLU A 209 -2.04 -34.85 -3.16
N GLU A 210 -2.67 -34.05 -2.28
CA GLU A 210 -2.85 -32.61 -2.49
C GLU A 210 -1.52 -31.89 -2.62
N ARG A 211 -0.55 -32.24 -1.77
CA ARG A 211 0.80 -31.71 -1.78
C ARG A 211 1.54 -32.06 -3.06
N ALA A 212 1.48 -33.31 -3.49
CA ALA A 212 2.12 -33.77 -4.73
C ALA A 212 1.53 -33.06 -5.96
N ALA A 213 0.19 -32.94 -6.05
CA ALA A 213 -0.48 -32.27 -7.13
C ALA A 213 -0.11 -30.78 -7.22
N LEU A 214 -0.08 -30.06 -6.09
CA LEU A 214 0.30 -28.66 -6.03
C LEU A 214 1.77 -28.44 -6.42
N VAL A 215 2.68 -29.24 -5.88
CA VAL A 215 4.11 -29.15 -6.19
C VAL A 215 4.38 -29.42 -7.66
N GLN A 216 3.73 -30.42 -8.26
CA GLN A 216 3.87 -30.74 -9.67
C GLN A 216 3.44 -29.59 -10.56
N GLU A 217 2.28 -28.97 -10.30
CA GLU A 217 1.79 -27.82 -11.06
C GLU A 217 2.76 -26.64 -11.01
N LEU A 218 3.25 -26.29 -9.80
CA LEU A 218 4.19 -25.20 -9.62
C LEU A 218 5.54 -25.45 -10.30
N GLN A 219 6.02 -26.71 -10.34
CA GLN A 219 7.27 -27.05 -11.02
C GLN A 219 7.16 -26.91 -12.54
N ILE A 220 6.02 -27.25 -13.13
CA ILE A 220 5.76 -27.08 -14.57
C ILE A 220 5.85 -25.60 -14.94
N GLU A 221 5.24 -24.73 -14.14
CA GLU A 221 5.27 -23.28 -14.34
C GLU A 221 6.67 -22.67 -14.22
N GLU A 222 7.50 -23.16 -13.29
CA GLU A 222 8.83 -22.62 -13.03
C GLU A 222 9.79 -22.78 -14.21
N ARG A 223 9.63 -23.85 -15.00
CA ARG A 223 10.44 -24.13 -16.20
C ARG A 223 10.23 -23.12 -17.33
N VAL A 224 9.12 -22.37 -17.31
CA VAL A 224 8.73 -21.45 -18.39
C VAL A 224 9.11 -19.98 -18.05
N LYS A 225 9.55 -19.70 -16.84
CA LYS A 225 9.84 -18.31 -16.41
C LYS A 225 11.08 -17.73 -17.08
N ALA A 226 10.92 -16.55 -17.71
CA ALA A 226 12.05 -15.78 -18.21
C ALA A 226 12.81 -15.11 -17.05
N VAL A 227 14.17 -15.12 -17.13
CA VAL A 227 15.01 -14.42 -16.15
C VAL A 227 14.81 -12.91 -16.28
N PRO A 228 14.45 -12.18 -15.20
CA PRO A 228 14.25 -10.74 -15.25
C PRO A 228 15.53 -9.99 -15.66
N SER A 229 15.39 -8.92 -16.46
CA SER A 229 16.50 -8.05 -16.86
C SER A 229 16.20 -6.60 -16.48
N ILE A 230 16.91 -6.09 -15.48
CA ILE A 230 16.82 -4.67 -15.05
C ILE A 230 17.26 -3.75 -16.20
N ARG A 231 18.29 -4.13 -16.96
CA ARG A 231 18.78 -3.35 -18.09
C ARG A 231 17.72 -3.14 -19.16
N ASP A 232 16.96 -4.18 -19.47
CA ASP A 232 15.90 -4.11 -20.48
C ASP A 232 14.70 -3.27 -19.96
N ALA A 233 14.38 -3.37 -18.66
CA ALA A 233 13.38 -2.54 -18.04
C ALA A 233 13.76 -1.04 -18.08
N VAL A 234 14.96 -0.67 -17.66
CA VAL A 234 15.44 0.72 -17.63
C VAL A 234 15.56 1.34 -19.02
N ARG A 235 15.85 0.54 -20.06
CA ARG A 235 15.91 1.00 -21.45
C ARG A 235 14.55 1.21 -22.09
N ASN A 236 13.48 0.66 -21.50
CA ASN A 236 12.14 0.76 -22.04
C ASN A 236 11.45 2.06 -21.59
N GLY A 237 11.21 3.00 -22.53
CA GLY A 237 10.54 4.27 -22.25
C GLY A 237 9.12 4.13 -21.69
N GLN A 238 8.43 3.01 -21.93
CA GLN A 238 7.11 2.75 -21.33
C GLN A 238 7.22 2.47 -19.82
N VAL A 239 8.31 1.82 -19.38
CA VAL A 239 8.57 1.60 -17.94
C VAL A 239 8.69 2.93 -17.20
N TRP A 240 9.42 3.89 -17.78
CA TRP A 240 9.56 5.24 -17.21
C TRP A 240 8.24 6.00 -17.13
N ARG A 241 7.40 5.90 -18.17
CA ARG A 241 6.07 6.50 -18.15
C ARG A 241 5.19 5.91 -17.06
N LEU A 242 5.15 4.57 -16.95
CA LEU A 242 4.40 3.87 -15.90
C LEU A 242 4.95 4.21 -14.51
N ALA A 243 6.27 4.30 -14.36
CA ALA A 243 6.92 4.68 -13.10
C ALA A 243 6.54 6.11 -12.67
N ALA A 244 6.57 7.07 -13.60
CA ALA A 244 6.14 8.44 -13.34
C ALA A 244 4.65 8.53 -12.96
N ILE A 245 3.78 7.82 -13.67
CA ILE A 245 2.34 7.76 -13.36
C ILE A 245 2.13 7.18 -11.96
N TYR A 246 2.76 6.04 -11.66
CA TYR A 246 2.57 5.38 -10.37
C TYR A 246 3.12 6.21 -9.21
N MET A 247 4.26 6.88 -9.42
CA MET A 247 4.80 7.84 -8.46
C MET A 247 3.78 8.95 -8.13
N MET A 248 3.16 9.54 -9.15
CA MET A 248 2.14 10.59 -8.95
C MET A 248 0.86 10.05 -8.30
N ILE A 249 0.42 8.82 -8.62
CA ILE A 249 -0.70 8.17 -7.92
C ILE A 249 -0.35 8.03 -6.43
N GLN A 250 0.83 7.52 -6.11
CA GLN A 250 1.25 7.33 -4.73
C GLN A 250 1.48 8.64 -3.97
N MET A 251 1.85 9.72 -4.66
CA MET A 251 1.86 11.06 -4.06
C MET A 251 0.45 11.47 -3.60
N GLY A 252 -0.58 11.22 -4.41
CA GLY A 252 -1.96 11.45 -4.01
C GLY A 252 -2.38 10.57 -2.83
N VAL A 253 -2.09 9.26 -2.89
CA VAL A 253 -2.44 8.27 -1.86
C VAL A 253 -1.85 8.65 -0.50
N TYR A 254 -0.53 8.81 -0.42
CA TYR A 254 0.13 9.13 0.85
C TYR A 254 -0.08 10.57 1.30
N GLY A 255 -0.29 11.49 0.34
CA GLY A 255 -0.73 12.84 0.65
C GLY A 255 -2.11 12.86 1.32
N LEU A 256 -2.98 11.92 0.96
CA LEU A 256 -4.28 11.76 1.62
C LEU A 256 -4.13 11.03 2.97
N ILE A 257 -3.48 9.87 3.00
CA ILE A 257 -3.32 9.05 4.22
C ILE A 257 -2.75 9.85 5.38
N PHE A 258 -1.67 10.60 5.16
CA PHE A 258 -0.97 11.31 6.25
C PHE A 258 -1.69 12.55 6.76
N PHE A 259 -2.58 13.15 5.98
CA PHE A 259 -3.18 14.42 6.35
C PHE A 259 -4.71 14.39 6.48
N LEU A 260 -5.37 13.33 6.01
CA LEU A 260 -6.83 13.21 6.09
C LEU A 260 -7.36 13.30 7.53
N PRO A 261 -6.77 12.63 8.55
CA PRO A 261 -7.28 12.71 9.92
C PRO A 261 -7.25 14.14 10.46
N SER A 262 -6.13 14.84 10.28
CA SER A 262 -5.99 16.23 10.75
C SER A 262 -6.86 17.20 9.94
N GLN A 263 -7.05 16.96 8.65
CA GLN A 263 -7.93 17.76 7.80
C GLN A 263 -9.39 17.63 8.21
N ILE A 264 -9.89 16.41 8.43
CA ILE A 264 -11.26 16.18 8.91
C ILE A 264 -11.46 16.77 10.31
N ALA A 265 -10.50 16.60 11.21
CA ALA A 265 -10.57 17.18 12.54
C ALA A 265 -10.68 18.71 12.48
N ALA A 266 -9.89 19.37 11.63
CA ALA A 266 -9.93 20.82 11.41
C ALA A 266 -11.28 21.26 10.82
N LEU A 267 -11.83 20.57 9.83
CA LEU A 267 -13.13 20.83 9.23
C LEU A 267 -14.27 20.77 10.26
N LEU A 268 -14.15 19.89 11.25
CA LEU A 268 -15.13 19.73 12.32
C LEU A 268 -14.89 20.66 13.51
N GLY A 269 -13.83 21.48 13.51
CA GLY A 269 -13.42 22.29 14.64
C GLY A 269 -13.05 21.48 15.88
N ARG A 270 -12.53 20.25 15.70
CA ARG A 270 -12.23 19.28 16.76
C ARG A 270 -10.76 18.85 16.73
N ARG A 271 -10.34 18.19 17.80
CA ARG A 271 -9.06 17.46 17.82
C ARG A 271 -9.19 16.13 17.08
N VAL A 272 -8.06 15.58 16.62
CA VAL A 272 -8.01 14.19 16.15
C VAL A 272 -8.24 13.28 17.37
N GLY A 273 -9.30 12.51 17.35
CA GLY A 273 -9.74 11.61 18.40
C GLY A 273 -10.83 10.70 17.84
N LEU A 274 -11.54 9.92 18.68
CA LEU A 274 -12.51 8.92 18.22
C LEU A 274 -13.58 9.50 17.29
N ALA A 275 -14.20 10.62 17.67
CA ALA A 275 -15.31 11.20 16.90
C ALA A 275 -14.89 11.68 15.50
N SER A 276 -13.74 12.35 15.35
CA SER A 276 -13.22 12.77 14.04
C SER A 276 -12.69 11.58 13.23
N SER A 277 -12.15 10.55 13.88
CA SER A 277 -11.63 9.35 13.24
C SER A 277 -12.72 8.44 12.72
N LEU A 278 -13.90 8.37 13.36
CA LEU A 278 -15.07 7.71 12.81
C LEU A 278 -15.53 8.34 11.49
N ILE A 279 -15.46 9.66 11.39
CA ILE A 279 -15.76 10.38 10.14
C ILE A 279 -14.64 10.18 9.11
N THR A 280 -13.39 10.09 9.56
CA THR A 280 -12.23 9.77 8.70
C THR A 280 -12.35 8.37 8.06
N ALA A 281 -13.06 7.44 8.69
CA ALA A 281 -13.32 6.13 8.12
C ALA A 281 -14.26 6.15 6.90
N ILE A 282 -15.14 7.16 6.77
CA ILE A 282 -16.14 7.24 5.69
C ILE A 282 -15.48 7.27 4.30
N PRO A 283 -14.52 8.14 3.99
CA PRO A 283 -13.81 8.14 2.71
C PRO A 283 -13.21 6.78 2.36
N TRP A 284 -12.64 6.07 3.34
CA TRP A 284 -12.02 4.77 3.11
C TRP A 284 -13.05 3.65 2.89
N LEU A 285 -14.18 3.72 3.60
CA LEU A 285 -15.30 2.79 3.39
C LEU A 285 -15.87 2.92 1.96
N VAL A 286 -16.05 4.15 1.48
CA VAL A 286 -16.47 4.41 0.09
C VAL A 286 -15.40 3.93 -0.90
N ALA A 287 -14.12 4.16 -0.60
CA ALA A 287 -13.01 3.67 -1.41
C ALA A 287 -12.96 2.14 -1.47
N MET A 288 -13.31 1.44 -0.40
CA MET A 288 -13.39 -0.02 -0.36
C MET A 288 -14.44 -0.54 -1.36
N ALA A 289 -15.63 0.06 -1.38
CA ALA A 289 -16.66 -0.26 -2.36
C ALA A 289 -16.19 0.03 -3.80
N GLY A 290 -15.53 1.19 -4.03
CA GLY A 290 -14.95 1.56 -5.32
C GLY A 290 -13.88 0.59 -5.79
N THR A 291 -13.01 0.13 -4.90
CA THR A 291 -11.94 -0.85 -5.19
C THR A 291 -12.50 -2.21 -5.64
N TYR A 292 -13.70 -2.53 -5.23
CA TYR A 292 -14.40 -3.74 -5.70
C TYR A 292 -15.13 -3.52 -7.04
N LEU A 293 -15.83 -2.41 -7.20
CA LEU A 293 -16.71 -2.16 -8.34
C LEU A 293 -15.97 -1.67 -9.59
N ILE A 294 -15.02 -0.74 -9.43
CA ILE A 294 -14.36 -0.07 -10.56
C ILE A 294 -13.50 -1.02 -11.40
N PRO A 295 -12.66 -1.92 -10.82
CA PRO A 295 -11.91 -2.88 -11.62
C PRO A 295 -12.83 -3.83 -12.42
N ARG A 296 -13.93 -4.29 -11.82
CA ARG A 296 -14.93 -5.12 -12.51
C ARG A 296 -15.58 -4.40 -13.69
N TYR A 297 -15.90 -3.13 -13.52
CA TYR A 297 -16.40 -2.32 -14.62
C TYR A 297 -15.33 -2.12 -15.70
N ALA A 298 -14.08 -1.87 -15.31
CA ALA A 298 -12.96 -1.75 -16.24
C ALA A 298 -12.74 -3.02 -17.06
N ASP A 299 -12.87 -4.20 -16.44
CA ASP A 299 -12.74 -5.49 -17.10
C ASP A 299 -13.85 -5.73 -18.15
N ARG A 300 -15.09 -5.31 -17.84
CA ARG A 300 -16.23 -5.44 -18.74
C ARG A 300 -16.22 -4.43 -19.90
N SER A 301 -15.67 -3.23 -19.65
CA SER A 301 -15.76 -2.10 -20.61
C SER A 301 -14.73 -2.16 -21.73
N GLU A 302 -13.75 -3.08 -21.69
CA GLU A 302 -12.59 -3.16 -22.60
C GLU A 302 -11.75 -1.86 -22.71
N LYS A 303 -12.18 -0.78 -22.07
CA LYS A 303 -11.57 0.56 -22.11
C LYS A 303 -10.79 0.86 -20.82
N ARG A 304 -10.06 -0.13 -20.28
CA ARG A 304 -9.38 -0.07 -18.97
C ARG A 304 -8.61 1.23 -18.74
N ARG A 305 -7.88 1.75 -19.74
CA ARG A 305 -7.11 2.97 -19.58
C ARG A 305 -7.99 4.20 -19.36
N TYR A 306 -9.11 4.33 -20.05
CA TYR A 306 -10.02 5.46 -19.88
C TYR A 306 -10.78 5.38 -18.55
N VAL A 307 -11.13 4.17 -18.11
CA VAL A 307 -11.71 3.95 -16.77
C VAL A 307 -10.71 4.37 -15.71
N ALA A 308 -9.45 3.93 -15.82
CA ALA A 308 -8.39 4.33 -14.88
C ALA A 308 -8.16 5.86 -14.88
N ALA A 309 -8.09 6.47 -16.07
CA ALA A 309 -7.91 7.92 -16.20
C ALA A 309 -9.09 8.70 -15.59
N ALA A 310 -10.34 8.31 -15.89
CA ALA A 310 -11.53 8.95 -15.33
C ALA A 310 -11.61 8.78 -13.81
N THR A 311 -11.31 7.57 -13.31
CA THR A 311 -11.28 7.28 -11.87
C THR A 311 -10.26 8.16 -11.15
N LEU A 312 -9.06 8.28 -11.70
CA LEU A 312 -8.00 9.11 -11.13
C LEU A 312 -8.29 10.62 -11.27
N LEU A 313 -8.93 11.04 -12.36
CA LEU A 313 -9.37 12.42 -12.56
C LEU A 313 -10.38 12.82 -11.49
N VAL A 314 -11.39 11.97 -11.24
CA VAL A 314 -12.35 12.17 -10.14
C VAL A 314 -11.62 12.26 -8.80
N GLY A 315 -10.62 11.42 -8.57
CA GLY A 315 -9.77 11.49 -7.37
C GLY A 315 -9.04 12.82 -7.24
N GLY A 316 -8.41 13.29 -8.32
CA GLY A 316 -7.69 14.58 -8.34
C GLY A 316 -8.61 15.78 -8.11
N ILE A 317 -9.75 15.83 -8.79
CA ILE A 317 -10.77 16.87 -8.60
C ILE A 317 -11.28 16.83 -7.16
N GLY A 318 -11.53 15.63 -6.59
CA GLY A 318 -11.96 15.47 -5.20
C GLY A 318 -10.97 16.08 -4.21
N ILE A 319 -9.66 15.89 -4.39
CA ILE A 319 -8.64 16.53 -3.55
C ILE A 319 -8.76 18.07 -3.67
N GLY A 320 -8.86 18.61 -4.89
CA GLY A 320 -8.94 20.04 -5.12
C GLY A 320 -10.21 20.66 -4.52
N VAL A 321 -11.37 20.07 -4.72
CA VAL A 321 -12.66 20.53 -4.18
C VAL A 321 -12.66 20.51 -2.65
N SER A 322 -12.02 19.52 -2.03
CA SER A 322 -11.94 19.42 -0.57
C SER A 322 -11.21 20.61 0.08
N ALA A 323 -10.39 21.32 -0.69
CA ALA A 323 -9.63 22.48 -0.20
C ALA A 323 -10.49 23.73 0.05
N PHE A 324 -11.66 23.83 -0.60
CA PHE A 324 -12.47 25.05 -0.61
C PHE A 324 -13.91 24.80 -0.13
N GLY A 325 -14.33 23.55 0.01
CA GLY A 325 -15.69 23.19 0.43
C GLY A 325 -15.91 23.28 1.93
N GLY A 326 -17.17 23.54 2.35
CA GLY A 326 -17.56 23.34 3.75
C GLY A 326 -17.46 21.84 4.16
N PRO A 327 -17.67 21.52 5.46
CA PRO A 327 -17.40 20.18 5.99
C PRO A 327 -18.04 19.03 5.22
N VAL A 328 -19.31 19.16 4.85
CA VAL A 328 -20.04 18.11 4.10
C VAL A 328 -19.46 17.93 2.69
N VAL A 329 -19.26 19.03 1.97
CA VAL A 329 -18.70 19.01 0.61
C VAL A 329 -17.28 18.45 0.63
N ALA A 330 -16.48 18.85 1.62
CA ALA A 330 -15.11 18.35 1.77
C ALA A 330 -15.06 16.84 2.05
N ILE A 331 -15.95 16.29 2.91
CA ILE A 331 -16.00 14.85 3.19
C ILE A 331 -16.43 14.06 1.95
N LEU A 332 -17.42 14.54 1.20
CA LEU A 332 -17.85 13.91 -0.06
C LEU A 332 -16.71 13.94 -1.10
N ALA A 333 -16.04 15.07 -1.24
CA ALA A 333 -14.92 15.26 -2.15
C ALA A 333 -13.72 14.37 -1.75
N LEU A 334 -13.42 14.25 -0.45
CA LEU A 334 -12.39 13.34 0.07
C LEU A 334 -12.77 11.87 -0.12
N SER A 335 -14.06 11.53 -0.07
CA SER A 335 -14.53 10.17 -0.38
C SER A 335 -14.33 9.86 -1.88
N ALA A 336 -14.60 10.80 -2.76
CA ALA A 336 -14.27 10.67 -4.19
C ALA A 336 -12.76 10.60 -4.42
N ALA A 337 -11.96 11.38 -3.67
CA ALA A 337 -10.50 11.36 -3.72
C ALA A 337 -9.95 9.99 -3.30
N ALA A 338 -10.35 9.48 -2.15
CA ALA A 338 -9.93 8.17 -1.65
C ALA A 338 -10.30 7.04 -2.63
N THR A 339 -11.54 7.08 -3.15
CA THR A 339 -12.00 6.11 -4.15
C THR A 339 -11.16 6.18 -5.42
N GLY A 340 -10.93 7.37 -5.96
CA GLY A 340 -10.16 7.56 -7.18
C GLY A 340 -8.72 7.04 -7.06
N LEU A 341 -8.07 7.31 -5.93
CA LEU A 341 -6.68 6.95 -5.67
C LEU A 341 -6.48 5.46 -5.36
N ILE A 342 -7.41 4.83 -4.65
CA ILE A 342 -7.27 3.42 -4.25
C ILE A 342 -7.80 2.50 -5.34
N ALA A 343 -8.98 2.78 -5.89
CA ALA A 343 -9.61 1.91 -6.89
C ALA A 343 -8.91 1.92 -8.26
N VAL A 344 -8.13 2.96 -8.57
CA VAL A 344 -7.32 2.99 -9.80
C VAL A 344 -6.15 1.98 -9.75
N GLN A 345 -5.63 1.65 -8.59
CA GLN A 345 -4.41 0.83 -8.48
C GLN A 345 -4.56 -0.58 -9.07
N PRO A 346 -5.61 -1.37 -8.76
CA PRO A 346 -5.80 -2.67 -9.41
C PRO A 346 -5.90 -2.55 -10.94
N VAL A 347 -6.57 -1.52 -11.45
CA VAL A 347 -6.68 -1.27 -12.91
C VAL A 347 -5.33 -0.86 -13.49
N PHE A 348 -4.59 0.01 -12.80
CA PHE A 348 -3.25 0.43 -13.23
C PHE A 348 -2.29 -0.76 -13.37
N TRP A 349 -2.28 -1.71 -12.40
CA TRP A 349 -1.37 -2.84 -12.44
C TRP A 349 -1.65 -3.85 -13.57
N THR A 350 -2.79 -3.75 -14.25
CA THR A 350 -3.01 -4.49 -15.51
C THR A 350 -2.28 -3.88 -16.72
N MET A 351 -1.85 -2.61 -16.65
CA MET A 351 -1.19 -1.93 -17.77
C MET A 351 0.25 -2.40 -18.00
N PRO A 352 1.11 -2.56 -16.96
CA PRO A 352 2.45 -3.12 -17.15
C PRO A 352 2.44 -4.49 -17.83
N THR A 353 1.49 -5.37 -17.48
CA THR A 353 1.38 -6.71 -18.08
C THR A 353 0.94 -6.67 -19.54
N GLY A 354 0.22 -5.62 -19.96
CA GLY A 354 -0.16 -5.40 -21.34
C GLY A 354 0.87 -4.65 -22.19
N LEU A 355 1.81 -3.94 -21.57
CA LEU A 355 2.81 -3.11 -22.25
C LEU A 355 4.22 -3.71 -22.24
N LEU A 356 4.50 -4.61 -21.31
CA LEU A 356 5.82 -5.21 -21.10
C LEU A 356 5.73 -6.73 -21.25
N THR A 357 6.74 -7.32 -21.87
CA THR A 357 6.83 -8.77 -22.06
C THR A 357 8.18 -9.33 -21.61
N GLY A 358 8.22 -10.65 -21.35
CA GLY A 358 9.45 -11.37 -21.07
C GLY A 358 10.26 -10.82 -19.90
N ARG A 359 11.55 -10.62 -20.12
CA ARG A 359 12.53 -10.20 -19.09
C ARG A 359 12.26 -8.79 -18.54
N ALA A 360 11.67 -7.89 -19.34
CA ALA A 360 11.38 -6.52 -18.95
C ALA A 360 10.17 -6.41 -18.01
N LEU A 361 9.23 -7.37 -18.03
CA LEU A 361 8.00 -7.30 -17.23
C LEU A 361 8.26 -7.34 -15.73
N ALA A 362 8.92 -8.37 -15.23
CA ALA A 362 9.13 -8.53 -13.78
C ALA A 362 10.03 -7.43 -13.21
N ALA A 363 11.13 -7.10 -13.91
CA ALA A 363 12.00 -6.01 -13.52
C ALA A 363 11.31 -4.63 -13.63
N GLY A 364 10.47 -4.44 -14.64
CA GLY A 364 9.68 -3.23 -14.84
C GLY A 364 8.65 -3.00 -13.74
N ILE A 365 7.94 -4.05 -13.30
CA ILE A 365 7.02 -3.99 -12.15
C ILE A 365 7.77 -3.55 -10.89
N GLY A 366 8.92 -4.15 -10.60
CA GLY A 366 9.77 -3.77 -9.46
C GLY A 366 10.23 -2.30 -9.53
N PHE A 367 10.65 -1.85 -10.73
CA PHE A 367 11.07 -0.48 -10.97
C PHE A 367 9.92 0.52 -10.78
N VAL A 368 8.74 0.23 -11.34
CA VAL A 368 7.53 1.05 -11.17
C VAL A 368 7.14 1.15 -9.69
N ASN A 369 7.20 0.02 -8.95
CA ASN A 369 6.90 0.02 -7.51
C ASN A 369 7.89 0.83 -6.68
N MET A 370 9.18 0.79 -7.02
CA MET A 370 10.22 1.62 -6.39
C MET A 370 9.93 3.12 -6.58
N PHE A 371 9.53 3.53 -7.78
CA PHE A 371 9.12 4.92 -8.04
C PHE A 371 7.85 5.30 -7.28
N GLY A 372 6.91 4.36 -7.11
CA GLY A 372 5.75 4.55 -6.23
C GLY A 372 6.16 4.88 -4.80
N ALA A 373 7.16 4.19 -4.25
CA ALA A 373 7.68 4.51 -2.92
C ALA A 373 8.29 5.93 -2.86
N PHE A 374 9.00 6.39 -3.90
CA PHE A 374 9.43 7.79 -3.98
C PHE A 374 8.26 8.78 -4.02
N GLY A 375 7.10 8.39 -4.57
CA GLY A 375 5.87 9.17 -4.46
C GLY A 375 5.44 9.36 -3.00
N GLY A 376 5.53 8.33 -2.17
CA GLY A 376 5.28 8.40 -0.72
C GLY A 376 6.26 9.32 0.02
N LEU A 377 7.54 9.36 -0.39
CA LEU A 377 8.52 10.32 0.12
C LEU A 377 8.17 11.76 -0.27
N LEU A 378 7.84 11.99 -1.52
CA LEU A 378 7.64 13.34 -2.07
C LEU A 378 6.31 13.96 -1.62
N ALA A 379 5.28 13.16 -1.37
CA ALA A 379 3.94 13.64 -1.04
C ALA A 379 3.90 14.61 0.15
N PRO A 380 4.37 14.24 1.36
CA PRO A 380 4.35 15.13 2.51
C PRO A 380 5.28 16.33 2.33
N LEU A 381 6.44 16.14 1.70
CA LEU A 381 7.41 17.21 1.44
C LEU A 381 6.83 18.27 0.50
N LEU A 382 6.23 17.83 -0.62
CA LEU A 382 5.61 18.73 -1.59
C LEU A 382 4.45 19.50 -0.98
N ARG A 383 3.61 18.82 -0.21
CA ARG A 383 2.46 19.42 0.45
C ARG A 383 2.89 20.52 1.43
N VAL A 384 3.79 20.22 2.37
CA VAL A 384 4.26 21.19 3.38
C VAL A 384 5.02 22.34 2.72
N LYS A 385 5.81 22.07 1.68
CA LYS A 385 6.51 23.12 0.92
C LYS A 385 5.53 24.06 0.23
N ALA A 386 4.50 23.53 -0.43
CA ALA A 386 3.47 24.36 -1.06
C ALA A 386 2.72 25.22 -0.02
N GLU A 387 2.31 24.62 1.11
CA GLU A 387 1.66 25.34 2.20
C GLU A 387 2.54 26.49 2.75
N SER A 388 3.86 26.28 2.85
CA SER A 388 4.79 27.29 3.33
C SER A 388 5.07 28.42 2.32
N VAL A 389 5.19 28.08 1.02
CA VAL A 389 5.48 29.07 -0.03
C VAL A 389 4.29 30.00 -0.27
N PHE A 390 3.10 29.44 -0.29
CA PHE A 390 1.87 30.22 -0.54
C PHE A 390 1.20 30.74 0.74
N ALA A 391 1.79 30.47 1.92
CA ALA A 391 1.23 30.80 3.22
C ALA A 391 -0.26 30.39 3.38
N ASN A 392 -0.65 29.27 2.74
CA ASN A 392 -2.04 28.82 2.67
C ASN A 392 -2.10 27.30 2.75
N GLN A 393 -2.88 26.78 3.71
CA GLN A 393 -3.06 25.33 3.91
C GLN A 393 -3.72 24.63 2.70
N SER A 394 -4.58 25.33 1.97
CA SER A 394 -5.21 24.80 0.75
C SER A 394 -4.21 24.58 -0.40
N ALA A 395 -3.08 25.30 -0.41
CA ALA A 395 -2.07 25.17 -1.48
C ALA A 395 -1.49 23.76 -1.58
N GLY A 396 -1.30 23.09 -0.46
CA GLY A 396 -0.83 21.70 -0.43
C GLY A 396 -1.81 20.73 -1.11
N LEU A 397 -3.11 20.89 -0.87
CA LEU A 397 -4.16 20.08 -1.51
C LEU A 397 -4.27 20.38 -3.01
N VAL A 398 -4.25 21.65 -3.39
CA VAL A 398 -4.28 22.06 -4.80
C VAL A 398 -3.08 21.49 -5.57
N THR A 399 -1.89 21.53 -4.97
CA THR A 399 -0.67 20.96 -5.57
C THR A 399 -0.80 19.47 -5.77
N LEU A 400 -1.27 18.71 -4.77
CA LEU A 400 -1.53 17.28 -4.91
C LEU A 400 -2.62 16.98 -5.95
N SER A 401 -3.68 17.79 -6.01
CA SER A 401 -4.73 17.69 -7.02
C SER A 401 -4.15 17.80 -8.44
N ILE A 402 -3.32 18.81 -8.69
CA ILE A 402 -2.66 19.00 -10.00
C ILE A 402 -1.80 17.79 -10.36
N VAL A 403 -1.02 17.25 -9.41
CA VAL A 403 -0.18 16.05 -9.64
C VAL A 403 -1.04 14.85 -10.03
N VAL A 404 -2.14 14.62 -9.32
CA VAL A 404 -3.05 13.50 -9.60
C VAL A 404 -3.78 13.65 -10.92
N ILE A 405 -4.20 14.87 -11.28
CA ILE A 405 -4.81 15.17 -12.59
C ILE A 405 -3.80 14.99 -13.73
N ALA A 406 -2.53 15.39 -13.51
CA ALA A 406 -1.46 15.12 -14.47
C ALA A 406 -1.27 13.61 -14.69
N ALA A 407 -1.29 12.81 -13.63
CA ALA A 407 -1.23 11.34 -13.74
C ALA A 407 -2.43 10.78 -14.53
N ALA A 408 -3.64 11.28 -14.28
CA ALA A 408 -4.84 10.89 -15.03
C ALA A 408 -4.70 11.20 -16.54
N THR A 409 -4.19 12.37 -16.88
CA THR A 409 -3.91 12.76 -18.26
C THR A 409 -2.86 11.87 -18.90
N MET A 410 -1.77 11.57 -18.19
CA MET A 410 -0.73 10.66 -18.70
C MET A 410 -1.27 9.24 -18.93
N ILE A 411 -2.16 8.73 -18.07
CA ILE A 411 -2.82 7.43 -18.29
C ILE A 411 -3.67 7.47 -19.58
N ALA A 412 -4.46 8.53 -19.77
CA ALA A 412 -5.29 8.69 -20.96
C ALA A 412 -4.46 8.72 -22.27
N MET A 413 -3.22 9.22 -22.20
CA MET A 413 -2.29 9.32 -23.33
C MET A 413 -1.46 8.06 -23.57
N LEU A 414 -1.53 7.01 -22.72
CA LEU A 414 -0.84 5.77 -22.97
C LEU A 414 -1.31 5.16 -24.30
N LYS A 415 -0.38 4.82 -25.18
CA LYS A 415 -0.72 4.17 -26.45
C LYS A 415 -1.23 2.74 -26.18
N PRO A 416 -2.28 2.29 -26.90
CA PRO A 416 -2.70 0.88 -26.84
C PRO A 416 -1.53 -0.02 -27.22
N ASN A 417 -1.46 -1.21 -26.60
CA ASN A 417 -0.45 -2.19 -26.99
C ASN A 417 -0.77 -2.72 -28.41
N PRO A 418 0.13 -2.60 -29.38
CA PRO A 418 -0.09 -3.14 -30.71
C PRO A 418 -0.32 -4.67 -30.71
N TYR A 419 0.21 -5.40 -29.71
CA TYR A 419 0.03 -6.86 -29.60
C TYR A 419 -1.34 -7.28 -29.05
N SER A 420 -2.14 -6.39 -28.47
CA SER A 420 -3.49 -6.74 -28.02
C SER A 420 -4.49 -6.91 -29.16
N GLN A 421 -4.15 -6.53 -30.38
CA GLN A 421 -4.99 -6.71 -31.57
C GLN A 421 -4.79 -8.08 -32.22
N VAL A 422 -3.60 -8.69 -32.09
CA VAL A 422 -3.27 -9.98 -32.74
C VAL A 422 -4.08 -11.15 -32.15
N PHE A 423 -4.37 -11.12 -30.84
CA PHE A 423 -5.18 -12.16 -30.19
C PHE A 423 -6.69 -12.02 -30.41
N ARG A 424 -7.17 -10.95 -31.09
CA ARG A 424 -8.59 -10.76 -31.42
C ARG A 424 -8.99 -11.28 -32.80
N GLU A 425 -8.02 -11.51 -33.66
CA GLU A 425 -8.29 -12.05 -35.00
C GLU A 425 -8.30 -13.61 -35.04
N GLU A 426 -7.87 -14.24 -33.92
CA GLU A 426 -7.84 -15.71 -33.79
C GLU A 426 -8.93 -16.28 -32.85
N SER A 427 -9.82 -15.46 -32.28
CA SER A 427 -10.97 -15.88 -31.46
C SER A 427 -12.29 -15.53 -32.13
#